data_b0f40267ca982af77ffa532a535d3f29
#
_entry.id   b0f40267ca982af77ffa532a535d3f29
#
_cell.length_a   1.000
_cell.length_b   1.000
_cell.length_c   1.000
_cell.angle_alpha   90.00
_cell.angle_beta   90.00
_cell.angle_gamma   90.00
#
_symmetry.space_group_name_H-M   'P 1'
#
loop_
_entity.id
_entity.type
_entity.pdbx_description
1 polymer ?
#
loop_
_entity_poly.entity_id
_entity_poly.type
_entity_poly.pdbx_seq_one_letter_code
_entity_poly.pdbx_strand_id
1 'polypeptide(L)'
;MNKYVLSIALLVASTGAFAQNRLVKKAQGLINNNQIEEAQTLLTEALNSGETKDMALAWDVQGDLYQRLFADELNKAAAHQPLDTAKFAKNLYACLDAYEKCNEYDEKKEYAEKNKGNLMKFRTFLMYVGQFDFQNQNFTGAYKAYDAWLTYPQNHKLVADEPKVLNDSVFDKNQVAYYACLAAYQGKDFDKVATHLEEALKYDKEAKTVRQLHLMTLLEK
;
A
#
# COMPACT_ATOMS: atom_id res chain seq x y z
N MET A 1 9.79 36.33 31.42
CA MET A 1 9.51 35.88 30.01
C MET A 1 8.31 36.69 29.54
N ASN A 2 8.47 37.52 28.53
CA ASN A 2 7.47 38.54 28.13
C ASN A 2 6.22 37.86 27.55
N LYS A 3 5.03 38.16 28.13
CA LYS A 3 3.74 37.66 27.68
C LYS A 3 3.46 37.94 26.18
N TYR A 4 4.06 38.99 25.65
CA TYR A 4 3.95 39.37 24.22
C TYR A 4 4.75 38.46 23.27
N VAL A 5 5.86 37.88 23.72
CA VAL A 5 6.67 36.95 22.92
C VAL A 5 5.94 35.63 22.76
N LEU A 6 5.22 35.17 23.79
CA LEU A 6 4.39 33.97 23.72
C LEU A 6 3.19 34.15 22.80
N SER A 7 2.57 35.35 22.80
CA SER A 7 1.42 35.65 21.93
C SER A 7 1.80 35.75 20.45
N ILE A 8 2.98 36.28 20.14
CA ILE A 8 3.49 36.35 18.75
C ILE A 8 3.88 34.98 18.25
N ALA A 9 4.50 34.12 19.07
CA ALA A 9 4.86 32.75 18.70
C ALA A 9 3.61 31.90 18.42
N LEU A 10 2.52 32.06 19.19
CA LEU A 10 1.24 31.37 18.94
C LEU A 10 0.55 31.86 17.65
N LEU A 11 0.65 33.16 17.34
CA LEU A 11 0.06 33.71 16.11
C LEU A 11 0.79 33.23 14.84
N VAL A 12 2.12 33.10 14.90
CA VAL A 12 2.92 32.60 13.75
C VAL A 12 2.66 31.12 13.52
N ALA A 13 2.56 30.31 14.58
CA ALA A 13 2.24 28.89 14.46
C ALA A 13 0.84 28.63 13.89
N SER A 14 -0.15 29.44 14.28
CA SER A 14 -1.52 29.29 13.77
C SER A 14 -1.65 29.68 12.28
N THR A 15 -0.90 30.68 11.80
CA THR A 15 -0.93 31.07 10.38
C THR A 15 -0.28 30.03 9.47
N GLY A 16 0.74 29.32 9.93
CA GLY A 16 1.38 28.23 9.21
C GLY A 16 0.42 27.05 8.96
N ALA A 17 -0.21 26.54 10.01
CA ALA A 17 -1.15 25.41 9.91
C ALA A 17 -2.36 25.72 8.99
N PHE A 18 -2.88 26.96 9.03
CA PHE A 18 -3.95 27.36 8.10
C PHE A 18 -3.48 27.43 6.64
N ALA A 19 -2.27 27.89 6.38
CA ALA A 19 -1.71 27.96 5.04
C ALA A 19 -1.52 26.55 4.44
N GLN A 20 -0.99 25.62 5.22
CA GLN A 20 -0.72 24.24 4.80
C GLN A 20 -2.02 23.46 4.58
N ASN A 21 -3.02 23.60 5.45
CA ASN A 21 -4.33 22.98 5.24
C ASN A 21 -4.98 23.49 3.93
N ARG A 22 -4.76 24.76 3.56
CA ARG A 22 -5.20 25.31 2.29
C ARG A 22 -4.49 24.67 1.09
N LEU A 23 -3.20 24.37 1.20
CA LEU A 23 -2.45 23.65 0.14
C LEU A 23 -3.01 22.24 -0.06
N VAL A 24 -3.25 21.49 1.01
CA VAL A 24 -3.85 20.16 0.94
C VAL A 24 -5.22 20.18 0.28
N LYS A 25 -6.11 21.09 0.69
CA LYS A 25 -7.44 21.26 0.06
C LYS A 25 -7.35 21.66 -1.41
N LYS A 26 -6.39 22.53 -1.76
CA LYS A 26 -6.13 22.90 -3.16
C LYS A 26 -5.67 21.68 -3.97
N ALA A 27 -4.76 20.85 -3.42
CA ALA A 27 -4.31 19.62 -4.06
C ALA A 27 -5.49 18.66 -4.28
N GLN A 28 -6.39 18.50 -3.31
CA GLN A 28 -7.60 17.69 -3.45
C GLN A 28 -8.48 18.19 -4.63
N GLY A 29 -8.67 19.50 -4.73
CA GLY A 29 -9.40 20.10 -5.88
C GLY A 29 -8.71 19.82 -7.22
N LEU A 30 -7.38 19.86 -7.27
CA LEU A 30 -6.60 19.53 -8.47
C LEU A 30 -6.73 18.05 -8.87
N ILE A 31 -6.72 17.12 -7.90
CA ILE A 31 -6.96 15.69 -8.15
C ILE A 31 -8.34 15.49 -8.79
N ASN A 32 -9.38 16.12 -8.23
CA ASN A 32 -10.74 16.04 -8.75
C ASN A 32 -10.85 16.59 -10.18
N ASN A 33 -10.04 17.59 -10.53
CA ASN A 33 -9.97 18.19 -11.86
C ASN A 33 -8.97 17.47 -12.79
N ASN A 34 -8.40 16.33 -12.38
CA ASN A 34 -7.39 15.56 -13.13
C ASN A 34 -6.07 16.31 -13.39
N GLN A 35 -5.74 17.30 -12.55
CA GLN A 35 -4.48 18.07 -12.61
C GLN A 35 -3.45 17.43 -11.66
N ILE A 36 -3.03 16.22 -11.99
CA ILE A 36 -2.31 15.30 -11.08
C ILE A 36 -0.90 15.81 -10.73
N GLU A 37 -0.16 16.34 -11.71
CA GLU A 37 1.23 16.82 -11.50
C GLU A 37 1.28 18.02 -10.55
N GLU A 38 0.33 18.98 -10.71
CA GLU A 38 0.23 20.11 -9.82
C GLU A 38 -0.18 19.68 -8.41
N ALA A 39 -1.13 18.74 -8.31
CA ALA A 39 -1.55 18.16 -7.03
C ALA A 39 -0.39 17.50 -6.29
N GLN A 40 0.41 16.71 -7.00
CA GLN A 40 1.59 16.03 -6.46
C GLN A 40 2.62 17.02 -5.92
N THR A 41 2.87 18.11 -6.64
CA THR A 41 3.80 19.16 -6.21
C THR A 41 3.31 19.81 -4.91
N LEU A 42 2.05 20.20 -4.84
CA LEU A 42 1.49 20.85 -3.65
C LEU A 42 1.44 19.91 -2.43
N LEU A 43 1.13 18.62 -2.63
CA LEU A 43 1.12 17.64 -1.54
C LEU A 43 2.53 17.36 -1.03
N THR A 44 3.52 17.29 -1.92
CA THR A 44 4.92 17.12 -1.53
C THR A 44 5.37 18.31 -0.68
N GLU A 45 5.03 19.53 -1.08
CA GLU A 45 5.32 20.73 -0.30
C GLU A 45 4.62 20.69 1.06
N ALA A 46 3.34 20.38 1.08
CA ALA A 46 2.55 20.29 2.31
C ALA A 46 3.11 19.24 3.27
N LEU A 47 3.37 18.01 2.84
CA LEU A 47 3.84 16.91 3.67
C LEU A 47 5.28 17.07 4.17
N ASN A 48 6.10 17.88 3.48
CA ASN A 48 7.43 18.23 3.93
C ASN A 48 7.41 19.30 5.06
N SER A 49 6.27 19.95 5.30
CA SER A 49 6.13 20.87 6.41
C SER A 49 5.89 20.09 7.71
N GLY A 50 6.53 20.53 8.79
CA GLY A 50 6.33 19.91 10.11
C GLY A 50 4.89 19.99 10.65
N GLU A 51 4.05 20.81 10.03
CA GLU A 51 2.68 21.10 10.50
C GLU A 51 1.61 20.18 9.90
N THR A 52 1.88 19.55 8.76
CA THR A 52 0.91 18.70 8.05
C THR A 52 1.24 17.23 8.03
N LYS A 53 2.46 16.86 8.39
CA LYS A 53 2.89 15.45 8.43
C LYS A 53 2.01 14.57 9.33
N ASP A 54 1.38 15.17 10.34
CA ASP A 54 0.50 14.50 11.32
C ASP A 54 -0.99 14.83 11.06
N MET A 55 -1.34 15.29 9.86
CA MET A 55 -2.73 15.58 9.47
C MET A 55 -3.35 14.42 8.69
N ALA A 56 -4.41 13.81 9.23
CA ALA A 56 -5.17 12.77 8.54
C ALA A 56 -5.61 13.19 7.13
N LEU A 57 -6.14 14.42 6.95
CA LEU A 57 -6.53 14.95 5.64
C LEU A 57 -5.38 14.92 4.62
N ALA A 58 -4.14 15.27 5.01
CA ALA A 58 -3.01 15.32 4.09
C ALA A 58 -2.69 13.91 3.55
N TRP A 59 -2.72 12.91 4.42
CA TRP A 59 -2.50 11.51 4.06
C TRP A 59 -3.68 10.91 3.28
N ASP A 60 -4.92 11.31 3.61
CA ASP A 60 -6.10 10.92 2.85
C ASP A 60 -6.02 11.40 1.40
N VAL A 61 -5.68 12.68 1.19
CA VAL A 61 -5.52 13.27 -0.15
C VAL A 61 -4.31 12.67 -0.87
N GLN A 62 -3.24 12.32 -0.15
CA GLN A 62 -2.09 11.60 -0.71
C GLN A 62 -2.48 10.20 -1.19
N GLY A 63 -3.33 9.50 -0.43
CA GLY A 63 -3.89 8.21 -0.82
C GLY A 63 -4.71 8.33 -2.11
N ASP A 64 -5.60 9.32 -2.19
CA ASP A 64 -6.43 9.59 -3.37
C ASP A 64 -5.56 9.91 -4.61
N LEU A 65 -4.47 10.66 -4.44
CA LEU A 65 -3.51 10.92 -5.52
C LEU A 65 -2.88 9.63 -6.07
N TYR A 66 -2.36 8.78 -5.20
CA TYR A 66 -1.73 7.52 -5.61
C TYR A 66 -2.75 6.53 -6.17
N GLN A 67 -3.98 6.52 -5.61
CA GLN A 67 -5.08 5.76 -6.18
C GLN A 67 -5.34 6.17 -7.62
N ARG A 68 -5.37 7.46 -7.92
CA ARG A 68 -5.54 7.97 -9.29
C ARG A 68 -4.41 7.51 -10.20
N LEU A 69 -3.16 7.64 -9.73
CA LEU A 69 -1.97 7.28 -10.50
C LEU A 69 -1.90 5.79 -10.86
N PHE A 70 -2.28 4.88 -9.95
CA PHE A 70 -2.31 3.47 -10.31
C PHE A 70 -3.55 3.09 -11.13
N ALA A 71 -4.69 3.75 -10.92
CA ALA A 71 -5.88 3.56 -11.75
C ALA A 71 -5.65 3.95 -13.21
N ASP A 72 -4.84 4.98 -13.46
CA ASP A 72 -4.47 5.37 -14.82
C ASP A 72 -3.69 4.26 -15.56
N GLU A 73 -2.83 3.51 -14.85
CA GLU A 73 -2.16 2.33 -15.43
C GLU A 73 -3.16 1.20 -15.72
N LEU A 74 -4.16 0.97 -14.87
CA LEU A 74 -5.23 0.00 -15.16
C LEU A 74 -6.08 0.41 -16.37
N ASN A 75 -6.35 1.71 -16.52
CA ASN A 75 -7.09 2.22 -17.68
C ASN A 75 -6.33 2.01 -18.98
N LYS A 76 -4.99 2.13 -18.98
CA LYS A 76 -4.15 1.79 -20.14
C LYS A 76 -4.30 0.31 -20.49
N ALA A 77 -4.22 -0.59 -19.52
CA ALA A 77 -4.41 -2.01 -19.74
C ALA A 77 -5.80 -2.33 -20.30
N ALA A 78 -6.86 -1.69 -19.79
CA ALA A 78 -8.21 -1.82 -20.30
C ALA A 78 -8.36 -1.31 -21.75
N ALA A 79 -7.56 -0.33 -22.15
CA ALA A 79 -7.47 0.22 -23.50
C ALA A 79 -6.50 -0.58 -24.42
N HIS A 80 -6.04 -1.76 -23.98
CA HIS A 80 -5.05 -2.58 -24.68
C HIS A 80 -3.70 -1.88 -24.93
N GLN A 81 -3.36 -0.88 -24.10
CA GLN A 81 -2.07 -0.23 -24.09
C GLN A 81 -1.10 -0.91 -23.12
N PRO A 82 0.21 -0.80 -23.31
CA PRO A 82 1.19 -1.37 -22.39
C PRO A 82 1.02 -0.83 -20.96
N LEU A 83 0.91 -1.75 -20.00
CA LEU A 83 0.88 -1.47 -18.58
C LEU A 83 2.33 -1.31 -18.06
N ASP A 84 2.63 -0.19 -17.41
CA ASP A 84 3.85 -0.06 -16.62
C ASP A 84 3.64 -0.70 -15.24
N THR A 85 4.00 -1.99 -15.14
CA THR A 85 3.79 -2.79 -13.92
C THR A 85 4.58 -2.27 -12.73
N ALA A 86 5.77 -1.72 -12.95
CA ALA A 86 6.60 -1.14 -11.89
C ALA A 86 5.97 0.14 -11.33
N LYS A 87 5.48 1.02 -12.20
CA LYS A 87 4.75 2.24 -11.80
C LYS A 87 3.44 1.90 -11.11
N PHE A 88 2.69 0.92 -11.62
CA PHE A 88 1.47 0.42 -10.99
C PHE A 88 1.74 -0.05 -9.55
N ALA A 89 2.72 -0.95 -9.38
CA ALA A 89 3.08 -1.48 -8.06
C ALA A 89 3.54 -0.38 -7.10
N LYS A 90 4.43 0.51 -7.56
CA LYS A 90 4.91 1.65 -6.76
C LYS A 90 3.75 2.51 -6.23
N ASN A 91 2.82 2.88 -7.11
CA ASN A 91 1.71 3.75 -6.74
C ASN A 91 0.69 3.02 -5.85
N LEU A 92 0.45 1.72 -6.05
CA LEU A 92 -0.38 0.91 -5.18
C LEU A 92 0.18 0.87 -3.75
N TYR A 93 1.47 0.55 -3.58
CA TYR A 93 2.09 0.54 -2.24
C TYR A 93 2.06 1.91 -1.58
N ALA A 94 2.35 2.98 -2.32
CA ALA A 94 2.29 4.34 -1.80
C ALA A 94 0.86 4.74 -1.39
N CYS A 95 -0.15 4.26 -2.10
CA CYS A 95 -1.56 4.46 -1.76
C CYS A 95 -1.93 3.74 -0.46
N LEU A 96 -1.54 2.48 -0.30
CA LEU A 96 -1.78 1.69 0.91
C LEU A 96 -1.12 2.34 2.13
N ASP A 97 0.15 2.75 2.00
CA ASP A 97 0.91 3.44 3.06
C ASP A 97 0.24 4.77 3.45
N ALA A 98 -0.22 5.55 2.47
CA ALA A 98 -0.87 6.84 2.74
C ALA A 98 -2.21 6.67 3.50
N TYR A 99 -3.04 5.69 3.14
CA TYR A 99 -4.28 5.44 3.88
C TYR A 99 -4.02 4.88 5.28
N GLU A 100 -2.97 4.08 5.47
CA GLU A 100 -2.61 3.62 6.82
C GLU A 100 -2.14 4.77 7.69
N LYS A 101 -1.31 5.68 7.17
CA LYS A 101 -0.93 6.92 7.87
C LYS A 101 -2.11 7.83 8.15
N CYS A 102 -3.04 7.95 7.19
CA CYS A 102 -4.29 8.67 7.44
C CYS A 102 -5.02 8.08 8.65
N ASN A 103 -5.16 6.76 8.72
CA ASN A 103 -5.80 6.07 9.84
C ASN A 103 -5.08 6.28 11.18
N GLU A 104 -3.76 6.38 11.19
CA GLU A 104 -2.96 6.67 12.40
C GLU A 104 -3.29 8.06 12.99
N TYR A 105 -3.53 9.05 12.14
CA TYR A 105 -3.81 10.44 12.55
C TYR A 105 -5.29 10.81 12.58
N ASP A 106 -6.20 9.93 12.12
CA ASP A 106 -7.65 10.15 12.07
C ASP A 106 -8.33 9.82 13.40
N GLU A 107 -8.04 10.60 14.44
CA GLU A 107 -8.63 10.41 15.78
C GLU A 107 -10.17 10.43 15.75
N LYS A 108 -10.77 11.23 14.88
CA LYS A 108 -12.23 11.38 14.74
C LYS A 108 -12.87 10.38 13.80
N LYS A 109 -12.06 9.57 13.12
CA LYS A 109 -12.50 8.58 12.12
C LYS A 109 -13.32 9.18 10.97
N GLU A 110 -12.98 10.40 10.57
CA GLU A 110 -13.65 11.12 9.48
C GLU A 110 -13.44 10.45 8.12
N TYR A 111 -12.29 9.78 7.93
CA TYR A 111 -11.88 9.11 6.68
C TYR A 111 -12.00 7.59 6.75
N ALA A 112 -12.27 7.02 7.92
CA ALA A 112 -12.17 5.59 8.18
C ALA A 112 -13.03 4.75 7.24
N GLU A 113 -14.30 5.08 7.02
CA GLU A 113 -15.20 4.30 6.16
C GLU A 113 -14.77 4.34 4.69
N LYS A 114 -14.37 5.51 4.17
CA LYS A 114 -13.85 5.64 2.80
C LYS A 114 -12.59 4.79 2.63
N ASN A 115 -11.64 4.93 3.54
CA ASN A 115 -10.34 4.28 3.45
C ASN A 115 -10.46 2.77 3.67
N LYS A 116 -11.35 2.31 4.54
CA LYS A 116 -11.71 0.91 4.70
C LYS A 116 -12.21 0.32 3.37
N GLY A 117 -13.17 0.98 2.72
CA GLY A 117 -13.71 0.55 1.43
C GLY A 117 -12.64 0.45 0.33
N ASN A 118 -11.68 1.38 0.32
CA ASN A 118 -10.56 1.38 -0.62
C ASN A 118 -9.56 0.25 -0.31
N LEU A 119 -9.14 0.11 0.94
CA LEU A 119 -8.20 -0.93 1.38
C LEU A 119 -8.73 -2.33 1.05
N MET A 120 -10.03 -2.60 1.26
CA MET A 120 -10.63 -3.89 0.90
C MET A 120 -10.50 -4.22 -0.60
N LYS A 121 -10.63 -3.21 -1.48
CA LYS A 121 -10.48 -3.39 -2.93
C LYS A 121 -9.03 -3.59 -3.35
N PHE A 122 -8.11 -2.86 -2.71
CA PHE A 122 -6.71 -2.79 -3.14
C PHE A 122 -5.92 -4.05 -2.82
N ARG A 123 -6.36 -4.83 -1.83
CA ARG A 123 -5.76 -6.13 -1.52
C ARG A 123 -5.68 -7.04 -2.75
N THR A 124 -6.73 -7.08 -3.56
CA THR A 124 -6.77 -7.88 -4.79
C THR A 124 -5.66 -7.49 -5.77
N PHE A 125 -5.31 -6.20 -5.85
CA PHE A 125 -4.28 -5.74 -6.77
C PHE A 125 -2.87 -6.20 -6.39
N LEU A 126 -2.61 -6.53 -5.13
CA LEU A 126 -1.35 -7.13 -4.72
C LEU A 126 -1.11 -8.48 -5.41
N MET A 127 -2.17 -9.27 -5.64
CA MET A 127 -2.06 -10.52 -6.40
C MET A 127 -1.63 -10.27 -7.84
N TYR A 128 -2.18 -9.24 -8.49
CA TYR A 128 -1.76 -8.88 -9.85
C TYR A 128 -0.31 -8.38 -9.89
N VAL A 129 0.10 -7.56 -8.92
CA VAL A 129 1.52 -7.14 -8.80
C VAL A 129 2.42 -8.36 -8.67
N GLY A 130 2.09 -9.29 -7.75
CA GLY A 130 2.87 -10.51 -7.56
C GLY A 130 2.98 -11.36 -8.84
N GLN A 131 1.89 -11.51 -9.57
CA GLN A 131 1.86 -12.24 -10.84
C GLN A 131 2.70 -11.55 -11.93
N PHE A 132 2.57 -10.22 -12.09
CA PHE A 132 3.36 -9.46 -13.07
C PHE A 132 4.84 -9.52 -12.76
N ASP A 133 5.22 -9.29 -11.51
CA ASP A 133 6.61 -9.36 -11.06
C ASP A 133 7.20 -10.76 -11.26
N PHE A 134 6.43 -11.81 -10.96
CA PHE A 134 6.86 -13.19 -11.18
C PHE A 134 7.09 -13.50 -12.66
N GLN A 135 6.17 -13.09 -13.54
CA GLN A 135 6.30 -13.27 -14.99
C GLN A 135 7.50 -12.52 -15.57
N ASN A 136 7.82 -11.35 -15.00
CA ASN A 136 8.98 -10.55 -15.38
C ASN A 136 10.28 -10.96 -14.67
N GLN A 137 10.27 -12.08 -13.95
CA GLN A 137 11.41 -12.60 -13.17
C GLN A 137 11.90 -11.64 -12.07
N ASN A 138 11.06 -10.68 -11.66
CA ASN A 138 11.27 -9.86 -10.48
C ASN A 138 10.78 -10.62 -9.23
N PHE A 139 11.47 -11.70 -8.87
CA PHE A 139 11.04 -12.61 -7.82
C PHE A 139 10.99 -11.94 -6.43
N THR A 140 11.88 -11.00 -6.17
CA THR A 140 11.85 -10.20 -4.95
C THR A 140 10.58 -9.33 -4.86
N GLY A 141 10.17 -8.70 -5.96
CA GLY A 141 8.92 -7.95 -6.06
C GLY A 141 7.70 -8.85 -5.91
N ALA A 142 7.70 -10.01 -6.58
CA ALA A 142 6.64 -11.00 -6.48
C ALA A 142 6.44 -11.50 -5.04
N TYR A 143 7.53 -11.87 -4.37
CA TYR A 143 7.47 -12.24 -2.94
C TYR A 143 6.87 -11.12 -2.11
N LYS A 144 7.37 -9.89 -2.26
CA LYS A 144 6.85 -8.73 -1.50
C LYS A 144 5.35 -8.55 -1.66
N ALA A 145 4.83 -8.75 -2.87
CA ALA A 145 3.40 -8.58 -3.14
C ALA A 145 2.55 -9.70 -2.51
N TYR A 146 2.99 -10.96 -2.62
CA TYR A 146 2.30 -12.09 -1.99
C TYR A 146 2.37 -12.02 -0.46
N ASP A 147 3.52 -11.66 0.10
CA ASP A 147 3.70 -11.44 1.53
C ASP A 147 2.78 -10.32 2.04
N ALA A 148 2.73 -9.18 1.35
CA ALA A 148 1.83 -8.08 1.68
C ALA A 148 0.35 -8.50 1.64
N TRP A 149 -0.05 -9.36 0.70
CA TRP A 149 -1.40 -9.92 0.64
C TRP A 149 -1.69 -10.85 1.83
N LEU A 150 -0.73 -11.71 2.20
CA LEU A 150 -0.85 -12.68 3.31
C LEU A 150 -0.90 -11.98 4.67
N THR A 151 -0.09 -10.94 4.84
CA THR A 151 0.02 -10.15 6.08
C THR A 151 -0.93 -8.94 6.10
N TYR A 152 -1.84 -8.84 5.13
CA TYR A 152 -2.72 -7.68 4.96
C TYR A 152 -3.52 -7.33 6.22
N PRO A 153 -4.17 -8.30 6.93
CA PRO A 153 -4.92 -8.00 8.14
C PRO A 153 -4.04 -7.44 9.27
N GLN A 154 -2.79 -7.85 9.34
CA GLN A 154 -1.84 -7.38 10.36
C GLN A 154 -1.37 -5.95 10.08
N ASN A 155 -1.24 -5.60 8.79
CA ASN A 155 -0.69 -4.31 8.35
C ASN A 155 -1.77 -3.24 8.18
N HIS A 156 -3.05 -3.61 8.02
CA HIS A 156 -4.15 -2.69 7.75
C HIS A 156 -5.28 -2.85 8.77
N LYS A 157 -5.16 -2.13 9.90
CA LYS A 157 -6.06 -2.26 11.05
C LYS A 157 -7.54 -1.99 10.73
N LEU A 158 -7.84 -1.08 9.79
CA LEU A 158 -9.22 -0.79 9.39
C LEU A 158 -9.96 -1.97 8.78
N VAL A 159 -9.24 -2.95 8.26
CA VAL A 159 -9.80 -4.12 7.57
C VAL A 159 -9.40 -5.45 8.21
N ALA A 160 -8.72 -5.41 9.36
CA ALA A 160 -8.17 -6.59 10.02
C ALA A 160 -9.24 -7.65 10.34
N ASP A 161 -10.43 -7.22 10.76
CA ASP A 161 -11.55 -8.10 11.18
C ASP A 161 -12.59 -8.30 10.07
N GLU A 162 -12.33 -7.81 8.85
CA GLU A 162 -13.30 -7.93 7.76
C GLU A 162 -13.36 -9.37 7.23
N PRO A 163 -14.56 -9.99 7.19
CA PRO A 163 -14.72 -11.38 6.72
C PRO A 163 -14.15 -11.61 5.32
N LYS A 164 -14.27 -10.63 4.41
CA LYS A 164 -13.73 -10.72 3.05
C LYS A 164 -12.20 -10.65 2.99
N VAL A 165 -11.56 -10.13 4.03
CA VAL A 165 -10.11 -10.09 4.15
C VAL A 165 -9.58 -11.35 4.84
N LEU A 166 -10.29 -11.83 5.85
CA LEU A 166 -9.95 -13.06 6.57
C LEU A 166 -10.21 -14.32 5.75
N ASN A 167 -11.32 -14.34 4.99
CA ASN A 167 -11.77 -15.47 4.18
C ASN A 167 -12.02 -14.97 2.76
N ASP A 168 -10.93 -14.74 2.02
CA ASP A 168 -11.01 -14.30 0.62
C ASP A 168 -11.62 -15.42 -0.24
N SER A 169 -12.69 -15.11 -0.94
CA SER A 169 -13.39 -16.08 -1.80
C SER A 169 -12.77 -16.21 -3.20
N VAL A 170 -11.83 -15.33 -3.54
CA VAL A 170 -11.19 -15.31 -4.87
C VAL A 170 -9.81 -15.98 -4.81
N PHE A 171 -9.06 -15.75 -3.74
CA PHE A 171 -7.70 -16.26 -3.59
C PHE A 171 -7.58 -17.12 -2.33
N ASP A 172 -7.19 -18.38 -2.54
CA ASP A 172 -6.89 -19.31 -1.45
C ASP A 172 -5.58 -18.89 -0.74
N LYS A 173 -5.65 -18.65 0.57
CA LYS A 173 -4.51 -18.27 1.38
C LYS A 173 -3.33 -19.23 1.25
N ASN A 174 -3.61 -20.54 1.23
CA ASN A 174 -2.58 -21.57 1.13
C ASN A 174 -1.90 -21.54 -0.26
N GLN A 175 -2.68 -21.27 -1.31
CA GLN A 175 -2.16 -21.09 -2.66
C GLN A 175 -1.27 -19.84 -2.76
N VAL A 176 -1.67 -18.72 -2.14
CA VAL A 176 -0.86 -17.50 -2.14
C VAL A 176 0.44 -17.72 -1.35
N ALA A 177 0.39 -18.44 -0.23
CA ALA A 177 1.57 -18.84 0.53
C ALA A 177 2.53 -19.71 -0.32
N TYR A 178 1.98 -20.63 -1.12
CA TYR A 178 2.79 -21.38 -2.09
C TYR A 178 3.48 -20.47 -3.09
N TYR A 179 2.78 -19.48 -3.67
CA TYR A 179 3.39 -18.54 -4.61
C TYR A 179 4.47 -17.67 -3.94
N ALA A 180 4.27 -17.27 -2.68
CA ALA A 180 5.29 -16.56 -1.91
C ALA A 180 6.56 -17.41 -1.73
N CYS A 181 6.41 -18.66 -1.30
CA CYS A 181 7.55 -19.61 -1.18
C CYS A 181 8.26 -19.82 -2.52
N LEU A 182 7.52 -19.99 -3.60
CA LEU A 182 8.09 -20.18 -4.93
C LEU A 182 8.86 -18.95 -5.40
N ALA A 183 8.31 -17.75 -5.20
CA ALA A 183 8.99 -16.50 -5.54
C ALA A 183 10.27 -16.31 -4.72
N ALA A 184 10.23 -16.57 -3.42
CA ALA A 184 11.40 -16.50 -2.55
C ALA A 184 12.50 -17.47 -3.00
N TYR A 185 12.14 -18.72 -3.32
CA TYR A 185 13.09 -19.73 -3.81
C TYR A 185 13.72 -19.31 -5.15
N GLN A 186 12.92 -18.87 -6.12
CA GLN A 186 13.41 -18.40 -7.42
C GLN A 186 14.31 -17.18 -7.30
N GLY A 187 14.02 -16.31 -6.33
CA GLY A 187 14.85 -15.15 -5.98
C GLY A 187 16.09 -15.48 -5.15
N LYS A 188 16.29 -16.77 -4.81
CA LYS A 188 17.39 -17.26 -3.95
C LYS A 188 17.39 -16.63 -2.54
N ASP A 189 16.23 -16.21 -2.06
CA ASP A 189 16.02 -15.69 -0.71
C ASP A 189 15.48 -16.83 0.18
N PHE A 190 16.37 -17.74 0.53
CA PHE A 190 16.02 -18.99 1.20
C PHE A 190 15.46 -18.78 2.62
N ASP A 191 15.76 -17.66 3.26
CA ASP A 191 15.20 -17.33 4.58
C ASP A 191 13.72 -17.02 4.47
N LYS A 192 13.30 -16.35 3.41
CA LYS A 192 11.89 -16.02 3.14
C LYS A 192 11.04 -17.22 2.75
N VAL A 193 11.63 -18.30 2.22
CA VAL A 193 10.87 -19.54 1.94
C VAL A 193 10.22 -20.09 3.22
N ALA A 194 10.92 -20.00 4.36
CA ALA A 194 10.40 -20.52 5.63
C ALA A 194 9.23 -19.72 6.20
N THR A 195 9.10 -18.44 5.81
CA THR A 195 8.11 -17.51 6.41
C THR A 195 6.66 -17.99 6.22
N HIS A 196 6.33 -18.53 5.05
CA HIS A 196 4.97 -18.96 4.71
C HIS A 196 4.86 -20.46 4.47
N LEU A 197 5.87 -21.22 4.84
CA LEU A 197 5.96 -22.65 4.56
C LEU A 197 4.80 -23.48 5.14
N GLU A 198 4.42 -23.21 6.39
CA GLU A 198 3.33 -23.95 7.07
C GLU A 198 1.99 -23.76 6.36
N GLU A 199 1.69 -22.55 5.92
CA GLU A 199 0.47 -22.28 5.16
C GLU A 199 0.55 -22.88 3.74
N ALA A 200 1.70 -22.78 3.08
CA ALA A 200 1.91 -23.33 1.75
C ALA A 200 1.76 -24.87 1.73
N LEU A 201 2.17 -25.56 2.79
CA LEU A 201 2.04 -27.03 2.91
C LEU A 201 0.56 -27.49 2.99
N LYS A 202 -0.36 -26.61 3.35
CA LYS A 202 -1.81 -26.88 3.36
C LYS A 202 -2.44 -26.80 1.96
N TYR A 203 -1.70 -26.30 0.97
CA TYR A 203 -2.16 -26.29 -0.42
C TYR A 203 -1.93 -27.65 -1.05
N ASP A 204 -2.92 -28.55 -0.93
CA ASP A 204 -2.82 -29.96 -1.26
C ASP A 204 -2.34 -30.24 -2.70
N LYS A 205 -2.75 -29.39 -3.64
CA LYS A 205 -2.37 -29.55 -5.07
C LYS A 205 -0.86 -29.49 -5.30
N GLU A 206 -0.13 -28.72 -4.48
CA GLU A 206 1.30 -28.47 -4.61
C GLU A 206 2.11 -28.87 -3.38
N ALA A 207 1.50 -29.56 -2.42
CA ALA A 207 2.18 -29.91 -1.16
C ALA A 207 3.50 -30.69 -1.36
N LYS A 208 3.59 -31.52 -2.41
CA LYS A 208 4.81 -32.22 -2.79
C LYS A 208 5.90 -31.24 -3.26
N THR A 209 5.54 -30.29 -4.13
CA THR A 209 6.43 -29.24 -4.63
C THR A 209 6.92 -28.36 -3.49
N VAL A 210 6.06 -27.98 -2.54
CA VAL A 210 6.43 -27.19 -1.36
C VAL A 210 7.46 -27.93 -0.51
N ARG A 211 7.28 -29.23 -0.26
CA ARG A 211 8.26 -30.06 0.49
C ARG A 211 9.60 -30.14 -0.23
N GLN A 212 9.59 -30.26 -1.55
CA GLN A 212 10.82 -30.27 -2.35
C GLN A 212 11.52 -28.91 -2.27
N LEU A 213 10.81 -27.79 -2.42
CA LEU A 213 11.37 -26.44 -2.26
C LEU A 213 12.01 -26.26 -0.88
N HIS A 214 11.35 -26.70 0.18
CA HIS A 214 11.90 -26.64 1.53
C HIS A 214 13.19 -27.46 1.67
N LEU A 215 13.18 -28.71 1.19
CA LEU A 215 14.37 -29.56 1.23
C LEU A 215 15.53 -28.92 0.46
N MET A 216 15.29 -28.43 -0.75
CA MET A 216 16.32 -27.75 -1.55
C MET A 216 16.84 -26.50 -0.84
N THR A 217 15.96 -25.72 -0.22
CA THR A 217 16.35 -24.56 0.59
C THR A 217 17.29 -24.92 1.73
N LEU A 218 17.08 -26.07 2.37
CA LEU A 218 17.97 -26.54 3.46
C LEU A 218 19.34 -27.01 2.95
N LEU A 219 19.43 -27.48 1.70
CA LEU A 219 20.67 -27.90 1.08
C LEU A 219 21.52 -26.75 0.54
N GLU A 220 20.89 -25.59 0.27
CA GLU A 220 21.54 -24.38 -0.25
C GLU A 220 22.04 -23.42 0.86
N LYS A 221 21.64 -23.65 2.12
CA LYS A 221 22.15 -22.95 3.31
C LYS A 221 23.39 -23.62 3.88
#